data_e74d39bc76c99edce94d2782a2132ea9
#
_entry.id   e74d39bc76c99edce94d2782a2132ea9
#
_cell.length_a   1.000
_cell.length_b   1.000
_cell.length_c   1.000
_cell.angle_alpha   90.00
_cell.angle_beta   90.00
_cell.angle_gamma   90.00
#
_symmetry.space_group_name_H-M   'P 1'
#
loop_
_entity.id
_entity.type
_entity.pdbx_description
1 polymer ?
#
loop_
_entity_poly.entity_id
_entity_poly.type
_entity_poly.pdbx_seq_one_letter_code
_entity_poly.pdbx_strand_id
1 'polypeptide(L)'
;GRTGPIGGGYDWHPGVDIAVEFGDPVYASAMGTVEVAGWNGGYGRYVRIDHGNGYETAYGHMSGIAVAPGQSVRKGEIIGFVGSSGYSTGPHVHFEVFVDGQNVDPMYMLKIGQRLNK
;
A
#
# COMPACT_ATOMS: atom_id res chain seq x y z
N GLY A 1 3.71 -13.70 -4.34
CA GLY A 1 3.93 -14.19 -4.34
C GLY A 1 4.07 -14.48 -4.42
N ARG A 2 3.94 -14.82 -4.72
CA ARG A 2 4.17 -15.47 -4.72
C ARG A 2 4.81 -15.71 -4.35
N THR A 3 4.79 -15.87 -4.34
CA THR A 3 5.46 -16.31 -3.97
C THR A 3 6.14 -16.43 -3.66
N GLY A 4 6.29 -16.48 -3.76
CA GLY A 4 7.03 -16.83 -3.49
C GLY A 4 7.58 -17.13 -2.99
N PRO A 5 8.11 -17.27 -2.73
CA PRO A 5 8.78 -17.95 -2.37
C PRO A 5 8.59 -18.60 -1.74
N ILE A 6 7.89 -18.74 -2.28
CA ILE A 6 8.03 -19.27 -1.65
C ILE A 6 9.11 -19.71 -1.08
N GLY A 7 9.42 -20.14 -1.13
CA GLY A 7 10.48 -20.55 -0.54
C GLY A 7 11.11 -19.70 0.35
N GLY A 8 11.12 -19.57 1.21
CA GLY A 8 11.79 -18.94 2.25
C GLY A 8 12.35 -17.63 1.95
N GLY A 9 12.49 -17.13 0.97
CA GLY A 9 13.05 -15.81 0.74
C GLY A 9 11.98 -14.78 0.52
N TYR A 10 12.39 -13.55 0.57
CA TYR A 10 11.53 -12.48 0.12
C TYR A 10 11.47 -12.53 -1.40
N ASP A 11 10.28 -12.67 -1.92
CA ASP A 11 10.07 -12.78 -3.35
C ASP A 11 9.23 -11.59 -3.79
N TRP A 12 9.91 -10.57 -4.31
CA TRP A 12 9.24 -9.35 -4.70
C TRP A 12 8.47 -9.55 -6.01
N HIS A 13 7.22 -9.27 -5.93
CA HIS A 13 6.35 -9.03 -7.07
C HIS A 13 5.88 -7.58 -6.95
N PRO A 14 5.05 -7.07 -7.86
CA PRO A 14 4.54 -5.70 -7.68
C PRO A 14 3.88 -5.53 -6.31
N GLY A 15 4.66 -5.10 -5.34
CA GLY A 15 4.21 -4.90 -3.98
C GLY A 15 4.39 -6.11 -3.08
N VAL A 16 3.91 -6.00 -1.87
CA VAL A 16 3.92 -7.07 -0.87
C VAL A 16 2.54 -7.18 -0.24
N ASP A 17 2.20 -8.39 0.20
CA ASP A 17 0.97 -8.64 0.94
C ASP A 17 1.30 -8.71 2.42
N ILE A 18 0.61 -7.89 3.20
CA ILE A 18 0.81 -7.82 4.64
C ILE A 18 -0.34 -8.57 5.30
N ALA A 19 -0.01 -9.66 5.99
CA ALA A 19 -1.01 -10.50 6.66
C ALA A 19 -1.47 -9.80 7.94
N VAL A 20 -2.76 -9.51 8.02
CA VAL A 20 -3.40 -8.79 9.10
C VAL A 20 -4.82 -9.34 9.27
N GLU A 21 -5.54 -8.83 10.27
CA GLU A 21 -6.90 -9.26 10.52
C GLU A 21 -7.88 -8.47 9.66
N PHE A 22 -8.95 -9.13 9.24
CA PHE A 22 -10.03 -8.46 8.52
C PHE A 22 -10.58 -7.32 9.38
N GLY A 23 -10.69 -6.15 8.76
CA GLY A 23 -11.23 -4.96 9.45
C GLY A 23 -10.21 -4.13 10.19
N ASP A 24 -8.97 -4.58 10.30
CA ASP A 24 -7.93 -3.77 10.92
C ASP A 24 -7.75 -2.48 10.14
N PRO A 25 -7.41 -1.38 10.83
CA PRO A 25 -7.14 -0.12 10.12
C PRO A 25 -5.91 -0.22 9.23
N VAL A 26 -5.98 0.45 8.09
CA VAL A 26 -4.83 0.65 7.20
C VAL A 26 -4.41 2.09 7.35
N TYR A 27 -3.13 2.32 7.60
CA TYR A 27 -2.60 3.65 7.89
C TYR A 27 -1.75 4.15 6.73
N ALA A 28 -1.82 5.46 6.48
CA ALA A 28 -0.92 6.09 5.53
C ALA A 28 0.52 5.94 6.00
N SER A 29 1.41 5.48 5.14
CA SER A 29 2.80 5.25 5.50
C SER A 29 3.59 6.55 5.66
N ALA A 30 3.11 7.64 5.07
CA ALA A 30 3.71 8.96 5.16
C ALA A 30 2.65 9.99 4.79
N MET A 31 2.94 11.26 5.07
CA MET A 31 2.05 12.34 4.65
C MET A 31 1.96 12.42 3.13
N GLY A 32 0.86 12.94 2.63
CA GLY A 32 0.68 13.11 1.20
C GLY A 32 -0.74 13.51 0.83
N THR A 33 -1.04 13.40 -0.45
CA THR A 33 -2.35 13.69 -1.00
C THR A 33 -2.90 12.45 -1.68
N VAL A 34 -4.14 12.11 -1.38
CA VAL A 34 -4.80 10.95 -1.97
C VAL A 34 -5.04 11.21 -3.46
N GLU A 35 -4.49 10.36 -4.32
CA GLU A 35 -4.70 10.43 -5.76
C GLU A 35 -5.89 9.60 -6.21
N VAL A 36 -5.99 8.38 -5.68
CA VAL A 36 -7.01 7.42 -6.06
C VAL A 36 -7.62 6.85 -4.79
N ALA A 37 -8.93 6.71 -4.77
CA ALA A 37 -9.65 6.04 -3.69
C ALA A 37 -10.90 5.41 -4.28
N GLY A 38 -10.88 4.08 -4.47
CA GLY A 38 -11.99 3.39 -5.07
C GLY A 38 -11.61 2.00 -5.58
N TRP A 39 -12.50 1.39 -6.29
CA TRP A 39 -12.28 0.06 -6.86
C TRP A 39 -11.29 0.16 -8.03
N ASN A 40 -10.31 -0.73 -8.05
CA ASN A 40 -9.30 -0.77 -9.09
C ASN A 40 -9.02 -2.21 -9.51
N GLY A 41 -9.91 -2.77 -10.33
CA GLY A 41 -9.73 -4.09 -10.93
C GLY A 41 -9.38 -5.16 -9.92
N GLY A 42 -8.31 -5.91 -10.18
CA GLY A 42 -7.87 -7.00 -9.32
C GLY A 42 -7.37 -6.55 -7.95
N TYR A 43 -7.07 -5.28 -7.78
CA TYR A 43 -6.70 -4.73 -6.47
C TYR A 43 -7.89 -4.56 -5.52
N GLY A 44 -9.11 -4.62 -6.04
CA GLY A 44 -10.29 -4.36 -5.24
C GLY A 44 -10.36 -2.92 -4.79
N ARG A 45 -10.78 -2.68 -3.54
CA ARG A 45 -10.79 -1.33 -2.99
C ARG A 45 -9.36 -0.88 -2.72
N TYR A 46 -9.02 0.29 -3.26
CA TYR A 46 -7.64 0.70 -3.51
C TYR A 46 -7.48 2.18 -3.17
N VAL A 47 -6.37 2.52 -2.51
CA VAL A 47 -6.00 3.90 -2.25
C VAL A 47 -4.57 4.10 -2.74
N ARG A 48 -4.32 5.22 -3.42
CA ARG A 48 -2.98 5.60 -3.85
C ARG A 48 -2.70 7.00 -3.34
N ILE A 49 -1.54 7.18 -2.74
CA ILE A 49 -1.15 8.44 -2.10
C ILE A 49 0.12 8.96 -2.76
N ASP A 50 0.08 10.24 -3.17
CA ASP A 50 1.24 10.96 -3.67
C ASP A 50 1.92 11.66 -2.50
N HIS A 51 3.14 11.25 -2.21
CA HIS A 51 3.91 11.80 -1.08
C HIS A 51 4.82 12.94 -1.49
N GLY A 52 4.85 13.30 -2.78
CA GLY A 52 5.75 14.31 -3.30
C GLY A 52 7.09 13.72 -3.71
N ASN A 53 7.89 14.51 -4.41
CA ASN A 53 9.22 14.13 -4.86
C ASN A 53 9.26 12.82 -5.65
N GLY A 54 8.18 12.49 -6.35
CA GLY A 54 8.09 11.30 -7.17
C GLY A 54 7.74 10.02 -6.41
N TYR A 55 7.45 10.09 -5.11
CA TYR A 55 7.13 8.92 -4.29
C TYR A 55 5.63 8.75 -4.13
N GLU A 56 5.16 7.54 -4.33
CA GLU A 56 3.76 7.19 -4.13
C GLU A 56 3.65 5.83 -3.46
N THR A 57 2.59 5.64 -2.68
CA THR A 57 2.28 4.33 -2.11
C THR A 57 0.85 3.97 -2.46
N ALA A 58 0.61 2.66 -2.57
CA ALA A 58 -0.71 2.16 -2.91
C ALA A 58 -1.08 1.01 -1.99
N TYR A 59 -2.37 0.89 -1.71
CA TYR A 59 -2.92 -0.05 -0.74
C TYR A 59 -4.15 -0.69 -1.35
N GLY A 60 -4.17 -2.01 -1.45
CA GLY A 60 -5.25 -2.73 -2.11
C GLY A 60 -5.94 -3.76 -1.25
N HIS A 61 -6.98 -4.36 -1.80
CA HIS A 61 -7.79 -5.42 -1.19
C HIS A 61 -8.49 -4.99 0.10
N MET A 62 -8.80 -3.70 0.25
CA MET A 62 -9.43 -3.20 1.46
C MET A 62 -10.93 -3.51 1.50
N SER A 63 -11.49 -3.59 2.71
CA SER A 63 -12.93 -3.77 2.91
C SER A 63 -13.68 -2.45 2.86
N GLY A 64 -12.99 -1.35 3.16
CA GLY A 64 -13.58 -0.02 3.12
C GLY A 64 -12.50 1.02 2.95
N ILE A 65 -12.89 2.19 2.48
CA ILE A 65 -12.01 3.32 2.23
C ILE A 65 -12.51 4.49 3.08
N ALA A 66 -11.58 5.12 3.79
CA ALA A 66 -11.91 6.21 4.72
C ALA A 66 -11.51 7.59 4.21
N VAL A 67 -10.99 7.68 2.99
CA VAL A 67 -10.49 8.92 2.41
C VAL A 67 -11.04 9.11 1.01
N ALA A 68 -10.90 10.31 0.48
CA ALA A 68 -11.37 10.65 -0.86
C ALA A 68 -10.22 11.24 -1.69
N PRO A 69 -10.29 11.14 -3.02
CA PRO A 69 -9.29 11.77 -3.88
C PRO A 69 -9.17 13.25 -3.57
N GLY A 70 -7.95 13.74 -3.52
CA GLY A 70 -7.65 15.14 -3.21
C GLY A 70 -7.48 15.43 -1.73
N GLN A 71 -7.79 14.49 -0.86
CA GLN A 71 -7.67 14.67 0.58
C GLN A 71 -6.21 14.63 1.00
N SER A 72 -5.81 15.55 1.87
CA SER A 72 -4.49 15.51 2.51
C SER A 72 -4.52 14.53 3.68
N VAL A 73 -3.51 13.71 3.80
CA VAL A 73 -3.38 12.77 4.91
C VAL A 73 -2.04 12.94 5.59
N ARG A 74 -1.99 12.55 6.85
CA ARG A 74 -0.76 12.53 7.64
C ARG A 74 -0.27 11.09 7.78
N LYS A 75 1.02 10.94 8.07
CA LYS A 75 1.56 9.64 8.44
C LYS A 75 0.76 9.06 9.60
N GLY A 76 0.33 7.81 9.44
CA GLY A 76 -0.43 7.13 10.48
C GLY A 76 -1.93 7.42 10.49
N GLU A 77 -2.41 8.26 9.58
CA GLU A 77 -3.84 8.51 9.46
C GLU A 77 -4.51 7.29 8.85
N ILE A 78 -5.71 6.94 9.35
CA ILE A 78 -6.46 5.80 8.82
C ILE A 78 -6.99 6.15 7.43
N ILE A 79 -6.66 5.32 6.44
CA ILE A 79 -7.09 5.53 5.06
C ILE A 79 -8.10 4.48 4.60
N GLY A 80 -8.26 3.42 5.37
CA GLY A 80 -9.22 2.36 5.07
C GLY A 80 -9.07 1.21 6.03
N PHE A 81 -9.63 0.08 5.66
CA PHE A 81 -9.68 -1.10 6.53
C PHE A 81 -9.33 -2.36 5.74
N VAL A 82 -8.64 -3.28 6.40
CA VAL A 82 -8.21 -4.54 5.79
C VAL A 82 -9.41 -5.35 5.34
N GLY A 83 -9.31 -5.90 4.15
CA GLY A 83 -10.34 -6.79 3.62
C GLY A 83 -9.71 -7.89 2.79
N SER A 84 -10.50 -8.43 1.87
CA SER A 84 -10.03 -9.37 0.88
C SER A 84 -10.72 -9.11 -0.46
N SER A 85 -11.02 -7.83 -0.72
CA SER A 85 -11.69 -7.44 -1.96
C SER A 85 -10.74 -7.59 -3.15
N GLY A 86 -11.31 -7.74 -4.34
CA GLY A 86 -10.53 -8.00 -5.53
C GLY A 86 -10.05 -9.44 -5.57
N TYR A 87 -8.90 -9.67 -6.20
CA TYR A 87 -8.31 -11.00 -6.31
C TYR A 87 -7.49 -11.32 -5.06
N SER A 88 -8.18 -11.62 -3.98
CA SER A 88 -7.54 -11.91 -2.72
C SER A 88 -8.04 -13.24 -2.16
N THR A 89 -7.14 -14.02 -1.57
CA THR A 89 -7.48 -15.32 -1.00
C THR A 89 -7.65 -15.28 0.51
N GLY A 90 -7.55 -14.10 1.11
CA GLY A 90 -7.73 -13.96 2.56
C GLY A 90 -7.49 -12.54 3.00
N PRO A 91 -7.70 -12.25 4.29
CA PRO A 91 -7.49 -10.90 4.81
C PRO A 91 -6.03 -10.49 4.71
N HIS A 92 -5.76 -9.46 3.92
CA HIS A 92 -4.43 -8.85 3.85
C HIS A 92 -4.56 -7.53 3.11
N VAL A 93 -3.56 -6.69 3.25
CA VAL A 93 -3.44 -5.48 2.44
C VAL A 93 -2.28 -5.68 1.47
N HIS A 94 -2.52 -5.33 0.22
CA HIS A 94 -1.48 -5.34 -0.81
C HIS A 94 -0.86 -3.96 -0.86
N PHE A 95 0.43 -3.87 -0.61
CA PHE A 95 1.15 -2.61 -0.50
C PHE A 95 2.16 -2.48 -1.62
N GLU A 96 2.13 -1.34 -2.32
CA GLU A 96 3.05 -1.05 -3.41
C GLU A 96 3.70 0.31 -3.21
N VAL A 97 4.94 0.42 -3.67
CA VAL A 97 5.69 1.68 -3.66
C VAL A 97 6.07 2.02 -5.09
N PHE A 98 5.90 3.29 -5.44
CA PHE A 98 6.27 3.80 -6.75
C PHE A 98 7.27 4.93 -6.59
N VAL A 99 8.30 4.92 -7.42
CA VAL A 99 9.28 6.01 -7.51
C VAL A 99 9.30 6.46 -8.96
N ASP A 100 8.95 7.72 -9.19
CA ASP A 100 8.87 8.31 -10.52
C ASP A 100 8.03 7.47 -11.48
N GLY A 101 6.91 6.96 -10.96
CA GLY A 101 5.95 6.18 -11.74
C GLY A 101 6.28 4.71 -11.88
N GLN A 102 7.43 4.26 -11.38
CA GLN A 102 7.84 2.87 -11.48
C GLN A 102 7.60 2.14 -10.17
N ASN A 103 6.99 0.97 -10.26
CA ASN A 103 6.79 0.11 -9.08
C ASN A 103 8.15 -0.43 -8.65
N VAL A 104 8.49 -0.23 -7.39
CA VAL A 104 9.79 -0.64 -6.84
C VAL A 104 9.59 -1.54 -5.65
N ASP A 105 10.63 -2.27 -5.28
CA ASP A 105 10.64 -3.11 -4.09
C ASP A 105 10.35 -2.24 -2.87
N PRO A 106 9.33 -2.57 -2.06
CA PRO A 106 9.02 -1.79 -0.86
C PRO A 106 10.19 -1.63 0.10
N MET A 107 11.15 -2.53 0.09
CA MET A 107 12.36 -2.40 0.91
C MET A 107 13.18 -1.16 0.57
N TYR A 108 13.01 -0.64 -0.63
CA TYR A 108 13.66 0.59 -1.05
C TYR A 108 13.29 1.77 -0.15
N MET A 109 12.02 1.84 0.25
CA MET A 109 11.55 2.91 1.13
C MET A 109 12.18 2.83 2.52
N LEU A 110 12.41 1.62 3.01
CA LEU A 110 13.11 1.46 4.29
C LEU A 110 14.52 2.02 4.23
N LYS A 111 15.23 1.75 3.15
CA LYS A 111 16.60 2.26 2.99
C LYS A 111 16.62 3.77 2.89
N ILE A 112 15.70 4.35 2.15
CA ILE A 112 15.60 5.80 2.03
C ILE A 112 15.28 6.41 3.39
N GLY A 113 14.31 5.84 4.11
CA GLY A 113 13.95 6.33 5.43
C GLY A 113 15.12 6.32 6.39
N GLN A 114 15.92 5.26 6.36
CA GLN A 114 17.10 5.17 7.20
C GLN A 114 18.12 6.26 6.88
N ARG A 115 18.31 6.58 5.61
CA ARG A 115 19.22 7.66 5.22
C ARG A 115 18.73 9.02 5.69
N LEU A 116 17.43 9.26 5.54
CA LEU A 116 16.86 10.55 5.88
C LEU A 116 16.83 10.81 7.38
N ASN A 117 16.84 9.76 8.16
CA ASN A 117 16.78 9.87 9.62
C ASN A 117 18.14 9.97 10.29
N LYS A 118 19.20 10.08 9.53
CA LYS A 118 20.56 10.18 10.09
C LYS A 118 21.02 11.61 10.25
#